data_98d692b7995d6b059ffeedff549f0282
#
_entry.id   98d692b7995d6b059ffeedff549f0282
#
_cell.length_a   1.000
_cell.length_b   1.000
_cell.length_c   1.000
_cell.angle_alpha   90.00
_cell.angle_beta   90.00
_cell.angle_gamma   90.00
#
_symmetry.space_group_name_H-M   'P 1'
#
loop_
_entity.id
_entity.type
_entity.pdbx_description
1 polymer ?
#
loop_
_entity_poly.entity_id
_entity_poly.type
_entity_poly.pdbx_seq_one_letter_code
_entity_poly.pdbx_strand_id
1 'polypeptide(L)'
;MTKGEVLAAWSDRHGVCKDCKSQTWYFNYKPFMPQGTGVLFEKGRVVQAFTVWRPTGWKTPDGLFLAADASDVARIYGSLDKRQCTRYEALLLPDKKVTSVFYVFRDKVWGFGLMRPDASPCL
;
A
#
# COMPACT_ATOMS: atom_id res chain seq x y z
N MET A 1 -15.14 -1.95 -2.23
CA MET A 1 -15.47 -2.83 -1.08
C MET A 1 -15.94 -1.99 0.10
N THR A 2 -16.89 -2.53 0.83
CA THR A 2 -17.38 -1.99 2.10
C THR A 2 -16.59 -2.60 3.27
N LYS A 3 -16.77 -2.04 4.47
CA LYS A 3 -16.17 -2.61 5.69
C LYS A 3 -16.61 -4.05 5.93
N GLY A 4 -17.88 -4.37 5.70
CA GLY A 4 -18.40 -5.74 5.87
C GLY A 4 -17.74 -6.74 4.92
N GLU A 5 -17.51 -6.34 3.69
CA GLU A 5 -16.81 -7.19 2.70
C GLU A 5 -15.35 -7.42 3.09
N VAL A 6 -14.68 -6.40 3.65
CA VAL A 6 -13.30 -6.54 4.16
C VAL A 6 -13.25 -7.53 5.32
N LEU A 7 -14.17 -7.43 6.28
CA LEU A 7 -14.25 -8.37 7.41
C LEU A 7 -14.49 -9.80 6.93
N ALA A 8 -15.37 -9.98 5.96
CA ALA A 8 -15.67 -11.31 5.40
C ALA A 8 -14.48 -11.90 4.65
N ALA A 9 -13.70 -11.07 3.95
CA ALA A 9 -12.57 -11.54 3.14
C ALA A 9 -11.31 -11.81 3.96
N TRP A 10 -11.05 -11.04 5.00
CA TRP A 10 -9.76 -11.07 5.68
C TRP A 10 -9.83 -11.55 7.12
N SER A 11 -10.55 -10.89 7.97
CA SER A 11 -10.72 -11.26 9.37
C SER A 11 -11.49 -10.18 10.13
N ASP A 12 -12.14 -10.55 11.20
CA ASP A 12 -12.68 -9.62 12.18
C ASP A 12 -11.59 -9.07 13.13
N ARG A 13 -10.40 -9.68 13.13
CA ARG A 13 -9.27 -9.23 13.94
C ARG A 13 -8.48 -8.16 13.18
N HIS A 14 -8.64 -6.91 13.57
CA HIS A 14 -7.90 -5.80 13.01
C HIS A 14 -7.62 -4.74 14.09
N GLY A 15 -6.54 -4.00 13.89
CA GLY A 15 -6.29 -2.77 14.63
C GLY A 15 -6.88 -1.57 13.90
N VAL A 16 -7.17 -0.51 14.63
CA VAL A 16 -7.67 0.76 14.07
C VAL A 16 -6.64 1.84 14.34
N CYS A 17 -6.26 2.59 13.31
CA CYS A 17 -5.37 3.74 13.49
C CYS A 17 -6.17 4.91 14.08
N LYS A 18 -5.76 5.38 15.27
CA LYS A 18 -6.43 6.47 15.98
C LYS A 18 -6.04 7.86 15.46
N ASP A 19 -4.81 8.01 14.97
CA ASP A 19 -4.23 9.30 14.58
C ASP A 19 -4.07 9.47 13.07
N CYS A 20 -4.64 8.57 12.27
CA CYS A 20 -4.59 8.66 10.82
C CYS A 20 -5.65 9.63 10.30
N LYS A 21 -5.31 10.37 9.23
CA LYS A 21 -6.24 11.29 8.56
C LYS A 21 -7.47 10.58 8.02
N SER A 22 -7.29 9.38 7.47
CA SER A 22 -8.36 8.51 6.98
C SER A 22 -8.55 7.34 7.92
N GLN A 23 -9.78 6.83 7.99
CA GLN A 23 -10.04 5.64 8.78
C GLN A 23 -9.23 4.47 8.21
N THR A 24 -8.30 3.95 8.99
CA THR A 24 -7.39 2.90 8.57
C THR A 24 -7.50 1.70 9.49
N TRP A 25 -7.67 0.53 8.89
CA TRP A 25 -7.62 -0.75 9.58
C TRP A 25 -6.32 -1.47 9.24
N TYR A 26 -5.70 -2.07 10.27
CA TYR A 26 -4.48 -2.86 10.11
C TYR A 26 -4.74 -4.32 10.39
N PHE A 27 -4.22 -5.15 9.51
CA PHE A 27 -4.22 -6.62 9.64
C PHE A 27 -2.78 -7.09 9.80
N ASN A 28 -2.54 -8.00 10.76
CA ASN A 28 -1.19 -8.50 11.07
C ASN A 28 -0.20 -7.37 11.45
N TYR A 29 -0.70 -6.28 12.00
CA TYR A 29 0.10 -5.13 12.39
C TYR A 29 0.83 -5.42 13.70
N LYS A 30 2.14 -5.15 13.71
CA LYS A 30 2.94 -5.16 14.93
C LYS A 30 3.20 -3.73 15.37
N PRO A 31 2.76 -3.32 16.57
CA PRO A 31 3.09 -2.00 17.10
C PRO A 31 4.61 -1.77 17.06
N PHE A 32 5.02 -0.54 16.77
CA PHE A 32 6.42 -0.11 16.69
C PHE A 32 7.21 -0.56 15.46
N MET A 33 6.63 -1.38 14.60
CA MET A 33 7.24 -1.76 13.32
C MET A 33 6.23 -1.53 12.21
N PRO A 34 6.53 -0.68 11.21
CA PRO A 34 5.62 -0.44 10.09
C PRO A 34 5.59 -1.65 9.16
N GLN A 35 4.97 -2.72 9.62
CA GLN A 35 4.84 -3.98 8.91
C GLN A 35 3.39 -4.44 8.89
N GLY A 36 2.99 -5.04 7.80
CA GLY A 36 1.69 -5.65 7.67
C GLY A 36 0.83 -5.00 6.61
N THR A 37 -0.42 -5.36 6.61
CA THR A 37 -1.41 -4.91 5.63
C THR A 37 -2.35 -3.90 6.27
N GLY A 38 -2.68 -2.85 5.53
CA GLY A 38 -3.64 -1.85 5.94
C GLY A 38 -4.68 -1.60 4.86
N VAL A 39 -5.84 -1.14 5.29
CA VAL A 39 -6.96 -0.76 4.42
C VAL A 39 -7.47 0.60 4.87
N LEU A 40 -7.53 1.54 3.95
CA LEU A 40 -8.06 2.88 4.20
C LEU A 40 -9.48 2.99 3.67
N PHE A 41 -10.31 3.66 4.45
CA PHE A 41 -11.72 3.88 4.11
C PHE A 41 -12.04 5.37 4.02
N GLU A 42 -12.84 5.73 3.04
CA GLU A 42 -13.54 7.01 2.97
C GLU A 42 -15.03 6.75 2.78
N LYS A 43 -15.85 7.39 3.61
CA LYS A 43 -17.32 7.22 3.58
C LYS A 43 -17.75 5.75 3.59
N GLY A 44 -17.05 4.92 4.37
CA GLY A 44 -17.35 3.50 4.53
C GLY A 44 -16.92 2.59 3.37
N ARG A 45 -16.20 3.12 2.39
CA ARG A 45 -15.69 2.38 1.23
C ARG A 45 -14.18 2.33 1.23
N VAL A 46 -13.61 1.23 0.78
CA VAL A 46 -12.16 1.08 0.62
C VAL A 46 -11.69 2.03 -0.47
N VAL A 47 -10.70 2.84 -0.16
CA VAL A 47 -10.03 3.73 -1.11
C VAL A 47 -8.60 3.30 -1.38
N GLN A 48 -8.00 2.56 -0.47
CA GLN A 48 -6.63 2.06 -0.62
C GLN A 48 -6.43 0.81 0.22
N ALA A 49 -5.67 -0.13 -0.32
CA ALA A 49 -5.16 -1.29 0.41
C ALA A 49 -3.66 -1.37 0.16
N PHE A 50 -2.88 -1.67 1.17
CA PHE A 50 -1.44 -1.73 1.06
C PHE A 50 -0.84 -2.82 1.95
N THR A 51 0.37 -3.25 1.61
CA THR A 51 1.20 -4.07 2.47
C THR A 51 2.62 -3.53 2.49
N VAL A 52 3.25 -3.54 3.65
CA VAL A 52 4.62 -3.06 3.85
C VAL A 52 5.42 -4.10 4.63
N TRP A 53 6.63 -4.42 4.14
CA TRP A 53 7.57 -5.39 4.71
C TRP A 53 7.05 -6.82 4.87
N ARG A 54 5.81 -7.12 4.53
CA ARG A 54 5.17 -8.43 4.69
C ARG A 54 4.15 -8.68 3.58
N PRO A 55 3.90 -9.92 3.20
CA PRO A 55 4.65 -11.13 3.61
C PRO A 55 6.03 -11.19 2.95
N THR A 56 6.99 -11.80 3.62
CA THR A 56 8.33 -12.03 3.08
C THR A 56 8.24 -12.86 1.80
N GLY A 57 9.01 -12.46 0.77
CA GLY A 57 9.02 -13.16 -0.50
C GLY A 57 7.88 -12.80 -1.44
N TRP A 58 7.00 -11.88 -1.03
CA TRP A 58 5.94 -11.41 -1.93
C TRP A 58 6.52 -10.61 -3.09
N LYS A 59 5.99 -10.87 -4.28
CA LYS A 59 6.40 -10.18 -5.50
C LYS A 59 5.21 -9.95 -6.42
N THR A 60 5.32 -8.95 -7.29
CA THR A 60 4.34 -8.73 -8.35
C THR A 60 4.45 -9.83 -9.42
N PRO A 61 3.42 -10.03 -10.26
CA PRO A 61 3.51 -10.94 -11.40
C PRO A 61 4.68 -10.62 -12.33
N ASP A 62 5.11 -9.37 -12.39
CA ASP A 62 6.19 -8.89 -13.25
C ASP A 62 7.59 -9.05 -12.62
N GLY A 63 7.65 -9.59 -11.40
CA GLY A 63 8.91 -9.94 -10.74
C GLY A 63 9.47 -8.90 -9.78
N LEU A 64 8.78 -7.79 -9.53
CA LEU A 64 9.19 -6.83 -8.50
C LEU A 64 8.89 -7.40 -7.11
N PHE A 65 9.87 -7.39 -6.21
CA PHE A 65 9.73 -7.97 -4.87
C PHE A 65 10.03 -6.93 -3.78
N LEU A 66 9.60 -7.22 -2.56
CA LEU A 66 9.92 -6.39 -1.39
C LEU A 66 11.43 -6.40 -1.14
N ALA A 67 11.98 -5.25 -0.81
CA ALA A 67 13.39 -4.97 -0.65
C ALA A 67 14.20 -4.91 -1.96
N ALA A 68 13.54 -4.98 -3.12
CA ALA A 68 14.19 -4.69 -4.40
C ALA A 68 14.68 -3.24 -4.45
N ASP A 69 15.69 -2.97 -5.27
CA ASP A 69 16.13 -1.60 -5.48
C ASP A 69 15.04 -0.77 -6.18
N ALA A 70 14.93 0.50 -5.82
CA ALA A 70 13.97 1.40 -6.46
C ALA A 70 14.16 1.48 -7.98
N SER A 71 15.40 1.33 -8.46
CA SER A 71 15.73 1.29 -9.90
C SER A 71 15.06 0.12 -10.63
N ASP A 72 14.75 -0.97 -9.94
CA ASP A 72 14.04 -2.11 -10.54
C ASP A 72 12.61 -1.76 -10.92
N VAL A 73 11.98 -0.82 -10.23
CA VAL A 73 10.65 -0.32 -10.60
C VAL A 73 10.69 0.30 -12.00
N ALA A 74 11.64 1.19 -12.24
CA ALA A 74 11.81 1.83 -13.55
C ALA A 74 12.20 0.82 -14.63
N ARG A 75 13.02 -0.17 -14.29
CA ARG A 75 13.42 -1.23 -15.23
C ARG A 75 12.23 -2.09 -15.67
N ILE A 76 11.32 -2.39 -14.75
CA ILE A 76 10.17 -3.27 -15.04
C ILE A 76 9.00 -2.50 -15.62
N TYR A 77 8.68 -1.33 -15.07
CA TYR A 77 7.46 -0.58 -15.38
C TYR A 77 7.68 0.73 -16.13
N GLY A 78 8.92 1.11 -16.36
CA GLY A 78 9.26 2.39 -16.95
C GLY A 78 9.26 3.53 -15.92
N SER A 79 9.35 4.76 -16.41
CA SER A 79 9.34 5.95 -15.56
C SER A 79 7.94 6.23 -15.04
N LEU A 80 7.75 6.14 -13.73
CA LEU A 80 6.46 6.36 -13.07
C LEU A 80 6.39 7.74 -12.41
N ASP A 81 5.18 8.27 -12.29
CA ASP A 81 4.93 9.47 -11.49
C ASP A 81 5.30 9.22 -10.03
N LYS A 82 5.97 10.20 -9.44
CA LYS A 82 6.44 10.16 -8.07
C LYS A 82 5.67 11.15 -7.21
N ARG A 83 5.26 10.71 -6.03
CA ARG A 83 4.73 11.57 -4.98
C ARG A 83 5.63 11.50 -3.76
N GLN A 84 6.07 12.64 -3.26
CA GLN A 84 6.81 12.70 -2.01
C GLN A 84 5.84 12.67 -0.85
N CYS A 85 5.97 11.64 -0.02
CA CYS A 85 5.25 11.52 1.24
C CYS A 85 6.19 11.83 2.41
N THR A 86 5.70 11.82 3.64
CA THR A 86 6.55 12.00 4.81
C THR A 86 7.47 10.78 4.97
N ARG A 87 8.78 10.98 4.81
CA ARG A 87 9.85 9.98 4.97
C ARG A 87 9.89 8.87 3.92
N TYR A 88 9.03 8.88 2.91
CA TYR A 88 9.05 7.90 1.83
C TYR A 88 8.49 8.49 0.54
N GLU A 89 8.67 7.77 -0.54
CA GLU A 89 8.13 8.14 -1.85
C GLU A 89 7.12 7.09 -2.32
N ALA A 90 6.11 7.54 -3.06
CA ALA A 90 5.15 6.66 -3.72
C ALA A 90 5.33 6.79 -5.23
N LEU A 91 5.54 5.67 -5.90
CA LEU A 91 5.59 5.58 -7.36
C LEU A 91 4.25 5.05 -7.86
N LEU A 92 3.65 5.72 -8.84
CA LEU A 92 2.29 5.46 -9.28
C LEU A 92 2.27 4.82 -10.66
N LEU A 93 1.63 3.66 -10.75
CA LEU A 93 1.34 2.97 -12.01
C LEU A 93 -0.18 2.98 -12.22
N PRO A 94 -0.71 3.97 -12.98
CA PRO A 94 -2.15 4.10 -13.15
C PRO A 94 -2.71 3.04 -14.10
N ASP A 95 -3.91 2.57 -13.81
CA ASP A 95 -4.74 1.79 -14.68
C ASP A 95 -6.18 2.34 -14.62
N LYS A 96 -7.07 1.87 -15.48
CA LYS A 96 -8.41 2.45 -15.67
C LYS A 96 -9.25 2.56 -14.41
N LYS A 97 -9.16 1.57 -13.52
CA LYS A 97 -9.99 1.49 -12.31
C LYS A 97 -9.20 1.61 -11.01
N VAL A 98 -7.94 1.28 -11.07
CA VAL A 98 -7.08 1.16 -9.90
C VAL A 98 -5.69 1.67 -10.25
N THR A 99 -5.07 2.38 -9.33
CA THR A 99 -3.66 2.76 -9.45
C THR A 99 -2.85 1.85 -8.52
N SER A 100 -1.85 1.19 -9.08
CA SER A 100 -0.86 0.47 -8.27
C SER A 100 0.15 1.46 -7.71
N VAL A 101 0.54 1.27 -6.46
CA VAL A 101 1.47 2.13 -5.75
C VAL A 101 2.65 1.29 -5.25
N PHE A 102 3.85 1.78 -5.52
CA PHE A 102 5.08 1.19 -4.98
C PHE A 102 5.66 2.18 -3.99
N TYR A 103 5.79 1.76 -2.75
CA TYR A 103 6.36 2.60 -1.69
C TYR A 103 7.86 2.38 -1.62
N VAL A 104 8.62 3.47 -1.72
CA VAL A 104 10.09 3.46 -1.71
C VAL A 104 10.58 4.17 -0.45
N PHE A 105 11.44 3.48 0.29
CA PHE A 105 12.10 4.00 1.48
C PHE A 105 13.57 3.63 1.41
N ARG A 106 14.45 4.64 1.53
CA ARG A 106 15.90 4.47 1.44
C ARG A 106 16.33 3.69 0.20
N ASP A 107 15.79 4.08 -0.97
CA ASP A 107 16.08 3.47 -2.29
C ASP A 107 15.69 2.00 -2.42
N LYS A 108 14.86 1.48 -1.54
CA LYS A 108 14.32 0.12 -1.60
C LYS A 108 12.81 0.14 -1.69
N VAL A 109 12.27 -0.82 -2.44
CA VAL A 109 10.83 -1.06 -2.47
C VAL A 109 10.41 -1.63 -1.11
N TRP A 110 9.68 -0.83 -0.37
CA TRP A 110 9.25 -1.17 0.97
C TRP A 110 7.86 -1.79 1.03
N GLY A 111 6.98 -1.42 0.09
CA GLY A 111 5.62 -1.91 0.08
C GLY A 111 4.93 -1.75 -1.26
N PHE A 112 3.76 -2.34 -1.34
CA PHE A 112 2.87 -2.31 -2.49
C PHE A 112 1.49 -1.87 -2.04
N GLY A 113 0.78 -1.16 -2.92
CA GLY A 113 -0.59 -0.77 -2.66
C GLY A 113 -1.42 -0.71 -3.92
N LEU A 114 -2.73 -0.76 -3.71
CA LEU A 114 -3.75 -0.49 -4.72
C LEU A 114 -4.63 0.62 -4.19
N MET A 115 -4.90 1.64 -5.00
CA MET A 115 -5.75 2.75 -4.58
C MET A 115 -6.71 3.16 -5.69
N ARG A 116 -7.80 3.84 -5.31
CA ARG A 116 -8.62 4.54 -6.28
C ARG A 116 -7.78 5.62 -6.97
N PRO A 117 -8.00 5.88 -8.27
CA PRO A 117 -7.22 6.88 -9.00
C PRO A 117 -7.27 8.30 -8.41
N ASP A 118 -8.35 8.63 -7.70
CA ASP A 118 -8.56 9.92 -7.07
C ASP A 118 -8.08 9.99 -5.60
N ALA A 119 -7.58 8.90 -5.05
CA ALA A 119 -7.09 8.86 -3.68
C ALA A 119 -5.66 9.43 -3.55
N SER A 120 -5.27 9.82 -2.34
CA SER A 120 -3.89 10.18 -2.05
C SER A 120 -3.04 8.93 -1.86
N PRO A 121 -1.86 8.82 -2.50
CA PRO A 121 -0.98 7.67 -2.30
C PRO A 121 -0.26 7.67 -0.95
N CYS A 122 -0.20 8.81 -0.28
CA CYS A 122 0.49 8.91 1.01
C CYS A 122 -0.36 8.31 2.14
N LEU A 123 0.26 7.44 2.92
CA LEU A 123 -0.37 6.72 4.02
C LEU A 123 -0.50 7.58 5.28
#